data_4b539bac7541b87ca8d70291eaec1f76
#
_entry.id   4b539bac7541b87ca8d70291eaec1f76
#
_cell.length_a   1.000
_cell.length_b   1.000
_cell.length_c   1.000
_cell.angle_alpha   90.00
_cell.angle_beta   90.00
_cell.angle_gamma   90.00
#
_symmetry.space_group_name_H-M   'P 1'
#
loop_
_entity.id
_entity.type
_entity.pdbx_description
1 polymer ?
#
loop_
_entity_poly.entity_id
_entity_poly.type
_entity_poly.pdbx_seq_one_letter_code
_entity_poly.pdbx_strand_id
1 'polypeptide(L)'
;MKNYHSPNEQGFFGEHGGVYVSETLIPALQELADAYRKAKQDPDFWAEFHHDLQHYVGRPSPVYHAQRLSEHLGGAQIYLKR
;
A
#
# COMPACT_ATOMS: atom_id res chain seq x y z
N MET A 1 21.37 3.33 -10.50
CA MET A 1 20.07 3.95 -10.87
C MET A 1 19.35 4.40 -9.60
N LYS A 2 18.82 5.62 -9.61
CA LYS A 2 18.09 6.15 -8.45
C LYS A 2 16.69 5.53 -8.38
N ASN A 3 16.29 5.14 -7.20
CA ASN A 3 14.96 4.57 -6.98
C ASN A 3 14.06 5.63 -6.33
N TYR A 4 13.06 6.07 -7.09
CA TYR A 4 12.11 7.07 -6.61
C TYR A 4 10.79 6.44 -6.09
N HIS A 5 10.65 5.13 -6.16
CA HIS A 5 9.42 4.43 -5.76
C HIS A 5 9.45 3.92 -4.33
N SER A 6 10.63 3.66 -3.79
CA SER A 6 10.80 3.16 -2.42
C SER A 6 11.96 3.87 -1.75
N PRO A 7 11.90 4.08 -0.44
CA PRO A 7 13.00 4.71 0.28
C PRO A 7 14.15 3.72 0.52
N ASN A 8 15.36 4.25 0.63
CA ASN A 8 16.48 3.48 1.11
C ASN A 8 16.49 3.44 2.65
N GLU A 9 17.52 2.86 3.25
CA GLU A 9 17.57 2.72 4.71
C GLU A 9 17.65 4.06 5.45
N GLN A 10 18.12 5.11 4.79
CA GLN A 10 18.21 6.45 5.36
C GLN A 10 16.96 7.29 5.07
N GLY A 11 15.97 6.73 4.39
CA GLY A 11 14.73 7.43 4.08
C GLY A 11 14.77 8.31 2.85
N PHE A 12 15.70 8.06 1.93
CA PHE A 12 15.80 8.84 0.70
C PHE A 12 15.18 8.10 -0.48
N PHE A 13 14.45 8.85 -1.28
CA PHE A 13 13.92 8.41 -2.58
C PHE A 13 14.81 9.02 -3.66
N GLY A 14 15.87 8.31 -4.05
CA GLY A 14 16.90 8.87 -4.90
C GLY A 14 17.64 9.98 -4.15
N GLU A 15 17.55 11.20 -4.67
CA GLU A 15 18.16 12.38 -4.05
C GLU A 15 17.22 13.16 -3.13
N HIS A 16 15.96 12.70 -3.04
CA HIS A 16 14.92 13.38 -2.26
C HIS A 16 14.61 12.61 -0.98
N GLY A 17 14.09 13.31 0.01
CA GLY A 17 13.65 12.69 1.25
C GLY A 17 14.62 12.89 2.40
N GLY A 18 14.70 11.87 3.26
CA GLY A 18 15.46 11.91 4.48
C GLY A 18 14.55 11.95 5.70
N VAL A 19 15.14 12.16 6.88
CA VAL A 19 14.40 12.21 8.14
C VAL A 19 14.59 13.58 8.78
N TYR A 20 13.56 14.42 8.70
CA TYR A 20 13.59 15.78 9.18
C TYR A 20 12.61 15.94 10.35
N VAL A 21 13.03 15.43 11.50
CA VAL A 21 12.23 15.48 12.73
C VAL A 21 13.09 15.95 13.88
N SER A 22 12.44 16.28 14.99
CA SER A 22 13.12 16.61 16.23
C SER A 22 14.01 15.46 16.68
N GLU A 23 15.23 15.76 17.15
CA GLU A 23 16.17 14.72 17.57
C GLU A 23 15.62 13.80 18.67
N THR A 24 14.71 14.33 19.49
CA THR A 24 14.06 13.54 20.54
C THR A 24 13.20 12.41 20.00
N LEU A 25 12.78 12.51 18.73
CA LEU A 25 11.95 11.49 18.08
C LEU A 25 12.77 10.42 17.34
N ILE A 26 14.05 10.68 17.10
CA ILE A 26 14.89 9.76 16.33
C ILE A 26 14.93 8.35 16.92
N PRO A 27 15.14 8.15 18.24
CA PRO A 27 15.12 6.80 18.81
C PRO A 27 13.79 6.08 18.61
N ALA A 28 12.66 6.78 18.75
CA ALA A 28 11.33 6.20 18.54
C ALA A 28 11.13 5.79 17.07
N LEU A 29 11.56 6.64 16.14
CA LEU A 29 11.45 6.33 14.71
C LEU A 29 12.36 5.19 14.30
N GLN A 30 13.53 5.09 14.93
CA GLN A 30 14.44 3.97 14.68
C GLN A 30 13.82 2.65 15.16
N GLU A 31 13.20 2.66 16.31
CA GLU A 31 12.47 1.50 16.85
C GLU A 31 11.35 1.08 15.92
N LEU A 32 10.58 2.04 15.40
CA LEU A 32 9.52 1.78 14.44
C LEU A 32 10.07 1.17 13.15
N ALA A 33 11.15 1.72 12.62
CA ALA A 33 11.78 1.21 11.40
C ALA A 33 12.25 -0.25 11.58
N ASP A 34 12.84 -0.56 12.73
CA ASP A 34 13.29 -1.91 13.04
C ASP A 34 12.11 -2.88 13.17
N ALA A 35 11.04 -2.45 13.84
CA ALA A 35 9.83 -3.25 13.99
C ALA A 35 9.18 -3.52 12.63
N TYR A 36 9.11 -2.50 11.77
CA TYR A 36 8.57 -2.67 10.42
C TYR A 36 9.41 -3.62 9.57
N ARG A 37 10.72 -3.52 9.69
CA ARG A 37 11.63 -4.41 8.96
C ARG A 37 11.39 -5.88 9.31
N LYS A 38 11.10 -6.17 10.57
CA LYS A 38 10.73 -7.52 11.02
C LYS A 38 9.34 -7.91 10.54
N ALA A 39 8.38 -7.01 10.67
CA ALA A 39 6.99 -7.27 10.26
C ALA A 39 6.88 -7.53 8.76
N LYS A 40 7.68 -6.84 7.95
CA LYS A 40 7.72 -7.02 6.48
C LYS A 40 8.01 -8.46 6.08
N GLN A 41 8.73 -9.19 6.90
CA GLN A 41 9.14 -10.56 6.61
C GLN A 41 8.20 -11.59 7.23
N ASP A 42 7.17 -11.14 7.95
CA ASP A 42 6.22 -11.99 8.63
C ASP A 42 4.99 -12.21 7.76
N PRO A 43 4.74 -13.45 7.28
CA PRO A 43 3.55 -13.73 6.47
C PRO A 43 2.24 -13.44 7.21
N ASP A 44 2.20 -13.66 8.51
CA ASP A 44 1.00 -13.43 9.31
C ASP A 44 0.64 -11.95 9.37
N PHE A 45 1.66 -11.08 9.46
CA PHE A 45 1.46 -9.64 9.39
C PHE A 45 0.78 -9.24 8.06
N TRP A 46 1.28 -9.75 6.94
CA TRP A 46 0.72 -9.42 5.64
C TRP A 46 -0.67 -10.00 5.44
N ALA A 47 -0.92 -11.21 5.96
CA ALA A 47 -2.24 -11.82 5.87
C ALA A 47 -3.29 -10.96 6.59
N GLU A 48 -2.98 -10.51 7.80
CA GLU A 48 -3.86 -9.64 8.56
C GLU A 48 -4.05 -8.28 7.90
N PHE A 49 -2.96 -7.70 7.41
CA PHE A 49 -3.00 -6.42 6.71
C PHE A 49 -3.92 -6.48 5.47
N HIS A 50 -3.75 -7.50 4.64
CA HIS A 50 -4.58 -7.65 3.44
C HIS A 50 -6.03 -7.97 3.76
N HIS A 51 -6.26 -8.75 4.82
CA HIS A 51 -7.60 -9.03 5.28
C HIS A 51 -8.33 -7.74 5.69
N ASP A 52 -7.65 -6.88 6.43
CA ASP A 52 -8.22 -5.61 6.88
C ASP A 52 -8.46 -4.65 5.71
N LEU A 53 -7.55 -4.61 4.75
CA LEU A 53 -7.75 -3.80 3.54
C LEU A 53 -9.00 -4.24 2.78
N GLN A 54 -9.19 -5.55 2.63
CA GLN A 54 -10.30 -6.10 1.85
C GLN A 54 -11.64 -5.95 2.56
N HIS A 55 -11.69 -6.26 3.86
CA HIS A 55 -12.94 -6.41 4.59
C HIS A 55 -13.31 -5.23 5.48
N TYR A 56 -12.35 -4.40 5.83
CA TYR A 56 -12.60 -3.23 6.68
C TYR A 56 -12.44 -1.93 5.93
N VAL A 57 -11.29 -1.73 5.31
CA VAL A 57 -10.98 -0.49 4.59
C VAL A 57 -11.68 -0.44 3.23
N GLY A 58 -11.81 -1.59 2.56
CA GLY A 58 -12.39 -1.67 1.23
C GLY A 58 -11.49 -1.13 0.13
N ARG A 59 -10.18 -1.29 0.28
CA ARG A 59 -9.19 -0.82 -0.70
C ARG A 59 -8.15 -1.91 -0.96
N PRO A 60 -7.65 -2.07 -2.19
CA PRO A 60 -8.21 -1.46 -3.39
C PRO A 60 -9.63 -1.97 -3.67
N SER A 61 -10.50 -1.09 -4.13
CA SER A 61 -11.87 -1.49 -4.46
C SER A 61 -11.87 -2.31 -5.74
N PRO A 62 -12.73 -3.35 -5.83
CA PRO A 62 -12.73 -4.23 -6.99
C PRO A 62 -13.34 -3.56 -8.23
N VAL A 63 -12.93 -4.06 -9.40
CA VAL A 63 -13.57 -3.74 -10.67
C VAL A 63 -14.46 -4.92 -11.02
N TYR A 64 -15.75 -4.66 -11.17
CA TYR A 64 -16.75 -5.68 -11.44
C TYR A 64 -17.24 -5.59 -12.87
N HIS A 65 -17.19 -6.71 -13.60
CA HIS A 65 -17.77 -6.77 -14.95
C HIS A 65 -19.27 -6.95 -14.84
N ALA A 66 -20.02 -5.93 -15.24
CA ALA A 66 -21.48 -5.95 -15.23
C ALA A 66 -21.97 -6.70 -16.47
N GLN A 67 -21.91 -8.03 -16.46
CA GLN A 67 -22.18 -8.86 -17.61
C GLN A 67 -23.62 -8.73 -18.11
N ARG A 68 -24.57 -8.80 -17.21
CA ARG A 68 -25.98 -8.72 -17.57
C ARG A 68 -26.33 -7.37 -18.19
N LEU A 69 -25.81 -6.29 -17.60
CA LEU A 69 -26.06 -4.95 -18.11
C LEU A 69 -25.40 -4.77 -19.48
N SER A 70 -24.19 -5.28 -19.65
CA SER A 70 -23.49 -5.22 -20.93
C SER A 70 -24.26 -5.94 -22.02
N GLU A 71 -24.79 -7.12 -21.74
CA GLU A 71 -25.59 -7.89 -22.69
C GLU A 71 -26.89 -7.20 -23.00
N HIS A 72 -27.56 -6.65 -22.00
CA HIS A 72 -28.82 -5.95 -22.17
C HIS A 72 -28.68 -4.75 -23.09
N LEU A 73 -27.62 -4.00 -22.95
CA LEU A 73 -27.38 -2.79 -23.76
C LEU A 73 -26.87 -3.11 -25.16
N GLY A 74 -26.23 -4.28 -25.34
CA GLY A 74 -25.84 -4.77 -26.66
C GLY A 74 -24.67 -4.05 -27.30
N GLY A 75 -23.98 -3.19 -26.55
CA GLY A 75 -22.85 -2.42 -27.05
C GLY A 75 -21.56 -2.69 -26.29
N ALA A 76 -21.05 -1.65 -25.64
CA ALA A 76 -19.79 -1.74 -24.90
C ALA A 76 -19.85 -2.70 -23.72
N GLN A 77 -18.71 -3.24 -23.35
CA GLN A 77 -18.57 -4.01 -22.10
C GLN A 77 -18.44 -3.03 -20.94
N ILE A 78 -19.33 -3.18 -19.96
CA ILE A 78 -19.45 -2.25 -18.85
C ILE A 78 -18.81 -2.82 -17.59
N TYR A 79 -17.89 -2.04 -17.00
CA TYR A 79 -17.20 -2.38 -15.78
C TYR A 79 -17.52 -1.33 -14.72
N LEU A 80 -17.76 -1.77 -13.49
CA LEU A 80 -18.08 -0.89 -12.39
C LEU A 80 -16.94 -0.94 -11.35
N LYS A 81 -16.45 0.22 -10.99
CA LYS A 81 -15.48 0.35 -9.92
C LYS A 81 -16.25 0.45 -8.60
N ARG A 82 -16.07 -0.53 -7.75
CA ARG A 82 -16.86 -0.66 -6.51
C ARG A 82 -16.14 -0.14 -5.30
#